data_35174b89d0bb140931d3cf361732622a
#
_entry.id   35174b89d0bb140931d3cf361732622a
#
_cell.length_a   1.000
_cell.length_b   1.000
_cell.length_c   1.000
_cell.angle_alpha   90.00
_cell.angle_beta   90.00
_cell.angle_gamma   90.00
#
_symmetry.space_group_name_H-M   'P 1'
#
loop_
_entity.id
_entity.type
_entity.pdbx_description
1 polymer ?
#
loop_
_entity_poly.entity_id
_entity_poly.type
_entity_poly.pdbx_seq_one_letter_code
_entity_poly.pdbx_strand_id
1 'polypeptide(L)'
;MAKKEKKEPEKPSTAWQGTYGDMITLMLCFFVMLYDPSEIDITTMSQIQASFDIQADSVEAQSNGGGGSLAAGKLADLGNSVSTLPSAERGKTLGLSKKKAVSVFAPEIHSSKITVSSDERGLVITLASDVFFEAGSAELDMNETRDVLIKLSDFFQDSNLKNRRFRIEGHTDSEPVPDESKFASNWELSAARAANVLHYLSDFGVDEKNFSIAGYADTRPIRPNEPREGQAYNRRVDIVILDEGHF
;
A
#
# COMPACT_ATOMS: atom_id res chain seq x y z
N MET A 1 -69.38 -35.39 42.58
CA MET A 1 -67.93 -35.21 42.80
C MET A 1 -67.38 -34.54 41.57
N ALA A 2 -67.08 -33.25 41.65
CA ALA A 2 -66.48 -32.43 40.54
C ALA A 2 -65.00 -32.68 40.49
N LYS A 3 -64.48 -33.14 39.35
CA LYS A 3 -63.07 -33.39 39.11
C LYS A 3 -62.38 -32.06 38.88
N LYS A 4 -61.54 -31.66 39.82
CA LYS A 4 -60.68 -30.44 39.74
C LYS A 4 -59.69 -30.61 38.61
N GLU A 5 -59.86 -29.85 37.51
CA GLU A 5 -58.81 -29.75 36.42
C GLU A 5 -57.50 -29.19 36.99
N LYS A 6 -56.43 -29.96 36.81
CA LYS A 6 -55.06 -29.52 37.11
C LYS A 6 -54.65 -28.51 36.07
N LYS A 7 -54.51 -27.24 36.44
CA LYS A 7 -53.86 -26.23 35.58
C LYS A 7 -52.45 -26.69 35.26
N GLU A 8 -52.13 -26.79 33.98
CA GLU A 8 -50.76 -27.02 33.52
C GLU A 8 -49.89 -25.83 33.98
N PRO A 9 -48.60 -26.08 34.36
CA PRO A 9 -47.66 -25.00 34.72
C PRO A 9 -47.46 -24.09 33.54
N GLU A 10 -47.60 -22.79 33.74
CA GLU A 10 -47.32 -21.75 32.74
C GLU A 10 -45.88 -21.90 32.26
N LYS A 11 -45.70 -21.97 30.92
CA LYS A 11 -44.39 -22.00 30.33
C LYS A 11 -43.63 -20.71 30.68
N PRO A 12 -42.32 -20.80 31.04
CA PRO A 12 -41.57 -19.62 31.38
C PRO A 12 -41.57 -18.61 30.22
N SER A 13 -41.80 -17.35 30.54
CA SER A 13 -41.84 -16.26 29.56
C SER A 13 -40.51 -16.16 28.78
N THR A 14 -40.57 -16.19 27.46
CA THR A 14 -39.41 -16.01 26.56
C THR A 14 -39.14 -14.54 26.20
N ALA A 15 -39.87 -13.62 26.85
CA ALA A 15 -39.76 -12.18 26.56
C ALA A 15 -38.32 -11.63 26.78
N TRP A 16 -37.56 -12.22 27.69
CA TRP A 16 -36.15 -11.84 27.95
C TRP A 16 -35.19 -12.17 26.76
N GLN A 17 -35.56 -13.15 25.92
CA GLN A 17 -34.74 -13.50 24.74
C GLN A 17 -34.70 -12.39 23.71
N GLY A 18 -35.79 -11.61 23.57
CA GLY A 18 -35.83 -10.45 22.68
C GLY A 18 -34.84 -9.33 23.13
N THR A 19 -34.89 -9.01 24.43
CA THR A 19 -33.99 -7.99 24.99
C THR A 19 -32.52 -8.44 24.99
N TYR A 20 -32.26 -9.71 25.22
CA TYR A 20 -30.94 -10.28 25.16
C TYR A 20 -30.40 -10.28 23.72
N GLY A 21 -31.23 -10.65 22.73
CA GLY A 21 -30.84 -10.57 21.31
C GLY A 21 -30.53 -9.17 20.84
N ASP A 22 -31.30 -8.18 21.26
CA ASP A 22 -31.07 -6.76 20.92
C ASP A 22 -29.74 -6.26 21.52
N MET A 23 -29.45 -6.60 22.77
CA MET A 23 -28.21 -6.23 23.43
C MET A 23 -26.97 -6.87 22.73
N ILE A 24 -27.07 -8.14 22.31
CA ILE A 24 -25.97 -8.82 21.58
C ILE A 24 -25.76 -8.21 20.21
N THR A 25 -26.82 -7.89 19.46
CA THR A 25 -26.70 -7.27 18.14
C THR A 25 -26.12 -5.88 18.21
N LEU A 26 -26.46 -5.06 19.19
CA LEU A 26 -25.84 -3.77 19.43
C LEU A 26 -24.35 -3.89 19.78
N MET A 27 -24.01 -4.88 20.61
CA MET A 27 -22.62 -5.16 20.98
C MET A 27 -21.81 -5.65 19.78
N LEU A 28 -22.41 -6.49 18.92
CA LEU A 28 -21.80 -6.95 17.67
C LEU A 28 -21.55 -5.78 16.70
N CYS A 29 -22.56 -4.91 16.51
CA CYS A 29 -22.40 -3.71 15.68
C CYS A 29 -21.29 -2.80 16.20
N PHE A 30 -21.18 -2.64 17.51
CA PHE A 30 -20.11 -1.86 18.14
C PHE A 30 -18.72 -2.47 17.84
N PHE A 31 -18.55 -3.78 18.02
CA PHE A 31 -17.29 -4.44 17.69
C PHE A 31 -16.98 -4.41 16.20
N VAL A 32 -17.97 -4.54 15.32
CA VAL A 32 -17.78 -4.43 13.86
C VAL A 32 -17.35 -3.01 13.46
N MET A 33 -17.90 -1.97 14.13
CA MET A 33 -17.46 -0.58 13.89
C MET A 33 -16.04 -0.31 14.42
N LEU A 34 -15.62 -1.00 15.47
CA LEU A 34 -14.24 -0.90 16.00
C LEU A 34 -13.26 -1.76 15.21
N TYR A 35 -13.76 -2.73 14.45
CA TYR A 35 -12.95 -3.57 13.57
C TYR A 35 -12.67 -2.80 12.28
N ASP A 36 -11.60 -2.04 12.29
CA ASP A 36 -11.02 -1.44 11.09
C ASP A 36 -9.94 -2.38 10.54
N PRO A 37 -10.22 -3.17 9.49
CA PRO A 37 -9.23 -4.06 8.88
C PRO A 37 -8.23 -3.30 8.01
N SER A 38 -8.40 -1.98 7.86
CA SER A 38 -7.63 -1.16 6.96
C SER A 38 -6.31 -0.70 7.56
N GLU A 39 -5.46 -1.51 7.95
CA GLU A 39 -4.06 -1.26 8.30
C GLU A 39 -3.66 -2.03 9.57
N ILE A 40 -3.63 -3.35 9.46
CA ILE A 40 -2.61 -4.06 10.24
C ILE A 40 -1.30 -3.67 9.56
N ASP A 41 -0.71 -2.59 10.06
CA ASP A 41 0.58 -2.11 9.63
C ASP A 41 1.58 -3.24 9.87
N ILE A 42 2.11 -3.84 8.79
CA ILE A 42 3.11 -4.93 8.85
C ILE A 42 4.27 -4.50 9.75
N THR A 43 4.54 -3.18 9.82
CA THR A 43 5.53 -2.61 10.72
C THR A 43 5.17 -2.81 12.19
N THR A 44 3.91 -2.68 12.57
CA THR A 44 3.44 -2.92 13.95
C THR A 44 3.54 -4.42 14.30
N MET A 45 3.22 -5.29 13.35
CA MET A 45 3.32 -6.74 13.53
C MET A 45 4.79 -7.20 13.65
N SER A 46 5.69 -6.64 12.82
CA SER A 46 7.13 -6.91 12.92
C SER A 46 7.75 -6.35 14.21
N GLN A 47 7.27 -5.23 14.71
CA GLN A 47 7.68 -4.66 16.01
C GLN A 47 7.26 -5.55 17.18
N ILE A 48 6.05 -6.09 17.15
CA ILE A 48 5.56 -7.04 18.14
C ILE A 48 6.40 -8.32 18.08
N GLN A 49 6.69 -8.85 16.90
CA GLN A 49 7.47 -10.06 16.70
C GLN A 49 8.92 -9.87 17.17
N ALA A 50 9.57 -8.75 16.84
CA ALA A 50 10.91 -8.40 17.31
C ALA A 50 10.97 -8.26 18.85
N SER A 51 9.91 -7.75 19.49
CA SER A 51 9.85 -7.67 20.95
C SER A 51 9.73 -9.04 21.64
N PHE A 52 9.11 -10.03 20.99
CA PHE A 52 9.05 -11.41 21.47
C PHE A 52 10.37 -12.15 21.25
N ASP A 53 11.05 -11.96 20.12
CA ASP A 53 12.34 -12.59 19.82
C ASP A 53 13.44 -12.11 20.78
N ILE A 54 13.48 -10.82 21.10
CA ILE A 54 14.42 -10.27 22.10
C ILE A 54 14.15 -10.87 23.51
N GLN A 55 12.91 -11.22 23.81
CA GLN A 55 12.55 -11.83 25.08
C GLN A 55 12.95 -13.31 25.15
N ALA A 56 12.93 -14.04 24.02
CA ALA A 56 13.34 -15.44 23.93
C ALA A 56 14.86 -15.60 24.16
N ASP A 57 15.69 -14.79 23.52
CA ASP A 57 17.15 -14.81 23.68
C ASP A 57 17.61 -14.40 25.08
N SER A 58 16.86 -13.54 25.77
CA SER A 58 17.21 -13.13 27.14
C SER A 58 16.85 -14.16 28.22
N VAL A 59 15.98 -15.13 27.91
CA VAL A 59 15.58 -16.20 28.85
C VAL A 59 16.59 -17.34 28.89
N GLU A 60 17.31 -17.63 27.79
CA GLU A 60 18.36 -18.65 27.77
C GLU A 60 19.65 -18.22 28.51
N ALA A 61 19.90 -16.91 28.64
CA ALA A 61 21.14 -16.42 29.28
C ALA A 61 21.04 -16.29 30.81
N GLN A 62 19.89 -16.52 31.45
CA GLN A 62 19.71 -16.31 32.89
C GLN A 62 18.95 -17.43 33.63
N SER A 63 19.38 -18.67 33.41
CA SER A 63 18.92 -19.78 34.23
C SER A 63 19.83 -19.97 35.47
N ASN A 64 20.08 -18.90 36.23
CA ASN A 64 20.63 -19.03 37.56
C ASN A 64 20.13 -17.89 38.46
N GLY A 65 19.05 -18.17 39.19
CA GLY A 65 18.70 -17.55 40.46
C GLY A 65 18.05 -16.16 40.44
N GLY A 66 16.75 -16.10 40.76
CA GLY A 66 16.11 -14.96 41.37
C GLY A 66 15.04 -14.30 40.50
N GLY A 67 13.76 -14.53 40.85
CA GLY A 67 12.60 -13.84 40.26
C GLY A 67 12.71 -12.31 40.39
N GLY A 68 13.01 -11.66 39.30
CA GLY A 68 13.01 -10.20 39.15
C GLY A 68 11.87 -9.76 38.29
N SER A 69 10.84 -9.15 38.90
CA SER A 69 9.85 -8.31 38.22
C SER A 69 10.58 -7.36 37.25
N LEU A 70 10.30 -7.48 35.94
CA LEU A 70 10.76 -6.51 34.95
C LEU A 70 10.25 -5.13 35.36
N ALA A 71 11.13 -4.27 35.86
CA ALA A 71 10.79 -2.93 36.27
C ALA A 71 10.20 -2.16 35.07
N ALA A 72 9.08 -1.46 35.30
CA ALA A 72 8.38 -0.69 34.27
C ALA A 72 9.30 0.25 33.47
N GLY A 73 10.44 0.66 34.02
CA GLY A 73 11.47 1.44 33.35
C GLY A 73 12.19 0.72 32.20
N LYS A 74 12.40 -0.61 32.30
CA LYS A 74 13.02 -1.37 31.20
C LYS A 74 12.09 -1.58 30.01
N LEU A 75 10.78 -1.67 30.25
CA LEU A 75 9.76 -1.69 29.18
C LEU A 75 9.67 -0.37 28.42
N ALA A 76 9.82 0.76 29.14
CA ALA A 76 9.87 2.09 28.53
C ALA A 76 11.14 2.29 27.69
N ASP A 77 12.29 1.78 28.14
CA ASP A 77 13.55 1.82 27.39
C ASP A 77 13.50 0.93 26.14
N LEU A 78 12.88 -0.26 26.21
CA LEU A 78 12.64 -1.13 25.05
C LEU A 78 11.69 -0.45 24.03
N GLY A 79 10.63 0.21 24.50
CA GLY A 79 9.73 0.99 23.65
C GLY A 79 10.45 2.14 22.92
N ASN A 80 11.37 2.82 23.61
CA ASN A 80 12.20 3.87 23.01
C ASN A 80 13.24 3.31 22.03
N SER A 81 13.88 2.17 22.33
CA SER A 81 14.85 1.57 21.43
C SER A 81 14.21 1.02 20.14
N VAL A 82 12.98 0.50 20.21
CA VAL A 82 12.22 0.07 19.02
C VAL A 82 11.80 1.27 18.16
N SER A 83 11.44 2.40 18.78
CA SER A 83 11.10 3.62 18.03
C SER A 83 12.28 4.28 17.33
N THR A 84 13.52 3.98 17.76
CA THR A 84 14.78 4.48 17.16
C THR A 84 15.44 3.49 16.22
N LEU A 85 14.84 2.30 16.01
CA LEU A 85 15.35 1.38 15.00
C LEU A 85 15.27 2.02 13.60
N PRO A 86 16.34 1.92 12.81
CA PRO A 86 16.35 2.47 11.45
C PRO A 86 15.15 2.03 10.59
N SER A 87 14.67 0.81 10.78
CA SER A 87 13.47 0.29 10.10
C SER A 87 12.17 1.00 10.50
N ALA A 88 12.00 1.35 11.79
CA ALA A 88 10.83 2.08 12.27
C ALA A 88 10.81 3.54 11.79
N GLU A 89 11.97 4.20 11.76
CA GLU A 89 12.09 5.55 11.20
C GLU A 89 11.85 5.56 9.69
N ARG A 90 12.30 4.53 8.97
CA ARG A 90 12.07 4.35 7.53
C ARG A 90 10.60 4.17 7.19
N GLY A 91 9.89 3.32 7.92
CA GLY A 91 8.45 3.13 7.76
C GLY A 91 7.66 4.42 8.01
N LYS A 92 8.06 5.21 9.02
CA LYS A 92 7.47 6.54 9.28
C LYS A 92 7.71 7.50 8.12
N THR A 93 8.93 7.51 7.57
CA THR A 93 9.29 8.39 6.43
C THR A 93 8.47 8.03 5.19
N LEU A 94 8.31 6.75 4.89
CA LEU A 94 7.52 6.30 3.74
C LEU A 94 6.03 6.61 3.94
N GLY A 95 5.50 6.45 5.15
CA GLY A 95 4.13 6.83 5.51
C GLY A 95 3.87 8.34 5.39
N LEU A 96 4.84 9.19 5.77
CA LEU A 96 4.77 10.63 5.55
C LEU A 96 4.79 10.99 4.06
N SER A 97 5.67 10.32 3.30
CA SER A 97 5.75 10.51 1.84
C SER A 97 4.45 10.08 1.15
N LYS A 98 3.82 8.99 1.59
CA LYS A 98 2.50 8.57 1.11
C LYS A 98 1.43 9.63 1.35
N LYS A 99 1.33 10.15 2.59
CA LYS A 99 0.38 11.22 2.93
C LYS A 99 0.62 12.47 2.08
N LYS A 100 1.88 12.85 1.90
CA LYS A 100 2.25 13.98 1.04
C LYS A 100 1.89 13.73 -0.41
N ALA A 101 2.17 12.54 -0.96
CA ALA A 101 1.80 12.16 -2.32
C ALA A 101 0.28 12.26 -2.53
N VAL A 102 -0.53 11.67 -1.63
CA VAL A 102 -1.99 11.75 -1.71
C VAL A 102 -2.48 13.20 -1.65
N SER A 103 -1.87 14.05 -0.83
CA SER A 103 -2.23 15.47 -0.74
C SER A 103 -1.85 16.26 -2.00
N VAL A 104 -0.65 16.05 -2.53
CA VAL A 104 -0.14 16.75 -3.72
C VAL A 104 -0.89 16.34 -4.97
N PHE A 105 -1.18 15.04 -5.12
CA PHE A 105 -1.85 14.49 -6.30
C PHE A 105 -3.36 14.31 -6.12
N ALA A 106 -3.98 14.92 -5.11
CA ALA A 106 -5.41 14.77 -4.86
C ALA A 106 -6.31 15.08 -6.09
N PRO A 107 -6.08 16.13 -6.89
CA PRO A 107 -6.86 16.38 -8.09
C PRO A 107 -6.71 15.28 -9.15
N GLU A 108 -5.50 14.80 -9.35
CA GLU A 108 -5.15 13.75 -10.31
C GLU A 108 -5.67 12.37 -9.88
N ILE A 109 -5.72 12.12 -8.58
CA ILE A 109 -6.34 10.91 -8.00
C ILE A 109 -7.85 10.94 -8.23
N HIS A 110 -8.51 12.06 -7.98
CA HIS A 110 -9.95 12.19 -8.23
C HIS A 110 -10.31 12.04 -9.71
N SER A 111 -9.44 12.46 -10.62
CA SER A 111 -9.63 12.28 -12.07
C SER A 111 -9.14 10.93 -12.60
N SER A 112 -8.71 10.01 -11.71
CA SER A 112 -8.16 8.70 -12.05
C SER A 112 -6.92 8.73 -12.97
N LYS A 113 -6.25 9.88 -13.09
CA LYS A 113 -5.00 10.02 -13.84
C LYS A 113 -3.83 9.37 -13.09
N ILE A 114 -3.84 9.48 -11.75
CA ILE A 114 -2.82 8.93 -10.85
C ILE A 114 -3.49 8.08 -9.77
N THR A 115 -2.83 7.01 -9.39
CA THR A 115 -3.18 6.23 -8.20
C THR A 115 -1.95 6.13 -7.28
N VAL A 116 -2.15 6.30 -5.98
CA VAL A 116 -1.10 6.16 -4.96
C VAL A 116 -1.42 4.97 -4.08
N SER A 117 -0.57 3.96 -4.11
CA SER A 117 -0.69 2.74 -3.32
C SER A 117 0.62 2.42 -2.59
N SER A 118 0.61 1.43 -1.73
CA SER A 118 1.82 0.87 -1.13
C SER A 118 1.78 -0.64 -1.27
N ASP A 119 2.91 -1.24 -1.61
CA ASP A 119 3.10 -2.68 -1.66
C ASP A 119 4.38 -3.09 -0.91
N GLU A 120 4.77 -4.36 -1.00
CA GLU A 120 5.98 -4.89 -0.35
C GLU A 120 7.28 -4.22 -0.82
N ARG A 121 7.29 -3.63 -2.01
CA ARG A 121 8.46 -2.96 -2.60
C ARG A 121 8.61 -1.52 -2.08
N GLY A 122 7.51 -0.90 -1.66
CA GLY A 122 7.48 0.46 -1.16
C GLY A 122 6.23 1.26 -1.56
N LEU A 123 6.38 2.55 -1.79
CA LEU A 123 5.31 3.44 -2.23
C LEU A 123 5.24 3.45 -3.75
N VAL A 124 4.08 3.15 -4.31
CA VAL A 124 3.84 3.08 -5.75
C VAL A 124 2.93 4.22 -6.20
N ILE A 125 3.40 4.97 -7.18
CA ILE A 125 2.64 6.01 -7.88
C ILE A 125 2.38 5.48 -9.29
N THR A 126 1.13 5.15 -9.60
CA THR A 126 0.70 4.62 -10.88
C THR A 126 0.16 5.72 -11.76
N LEU A 127 0.68 5.83 -12.98
CA LEU A 127 0.25 6.73 -14.03
C LEU A 127 -0.58 5.94 -15.05
N ALA A 128 -1.82 6.36 -15.31
CA ALA A 128 -2.68 5.73 -16.32
C ALA A 128 -2.15 6.02 -17.73
N SER A 129 -1.66 5.00 -18.46
CA SER A 129 -1.03 5.19 -19.77
C SER A 129 -1.91 5.91 -20.79
N ASP A 130 -3.22 5.66 -20.76
CA ASP A 130 -4.16 6.26 -21.71
C ASP A 130 -4.27 7.79 -21.57
N VAL A 131 -3.84 8.35 -20.45
CA VAL A 131 -3.81 9.80 -20.19
C VAL A 131 -2.44 10.39 -20.54
N PHE A 132 -1.38 9.62 -20.30
CA PHE A 132 -0.02 10.12 -20.41
C PHE A 132 0.62 9.87 -21.78
N PHE A 133 0.17 8.86 -22.53
CA PHE A 133 0.76 8.46 -23.79
C PHE A 133 -0.28 8.36 -24.89
N GLU A 134 0.14 8.64 -26.10
CA GLU A 134 -0.67 8.33 -27.27
C GLU A 134 -0.81 6.81 -27.48
N ALA A 135 -1.91 6.39 -28.08
CA ALA A 135 -2.19 4.97 -28.31
C ALA A 135 -1.08 4.30 -29.13
N GLY A 136 -0.55 3.17 -28.64
CA GLY A 136 0.54 2.44 -29.31
C GLY A 136 1.88 3.17 -29.33
N SER A 137 2.01 4.32 -28.68
CA SER A 137 3.21 5.14 -28.62
C SER A 137 3.83 5.16 -27.22
N ALA A 138 5.10 5.56 -27.17
CA ALA A 138 5.79 5.90 -25.94
C ALA A 138 6.01 7.43 -25.79
N GLU A 139 5.47 8.22 -26.70
CA GLU A 139 5.55 9.67 -26.64
C GLU A 139 4.51 10.19 -25.65
N LEU A 140 4.94 11.09 -24.75
CA LEU A 140 4.08 11.69 -23.73
C LEU A 140 3.26 12.85 -24.34
N ASP A 141 1.96 12.87 -24.06
CA ASP A 141 1.12 14.02 -24.37
C ASP A 141 1.42 15.16 -23.41
N MET A 142 2.27 16.09 -23.86
CA MET A 142 2.73 17.21 -23.05
C MET A 142 1.63 18.23 -22.72
N ASN A 143 0.53 18.27 -23.47
CA ASN A 143 -0.56 19.20 -23.20
C ASN A 143 -1.32 18.78 -21.93
N GLU A 144 -1.55 17.46 -21.77
CA GLU A 144 -2.32 16.90 -20.66
C GLU A 144 -1.45 16.55 -19.45
N THR A 145 -0.15 16.29 -19.64
CA THR A 145 0.69 15.65 -18.63
C THR A 145 1.77 16.54 -18.04
N ARG A 146 2.10 17.65 -18.69
CA ARG A 146 3.19 18.54 -18.25
C ARG A 146 3.06 18.97 -16.79
N ASP A 147 1.90 19.44 -16.38
CA ASP A 147 1.67 19.94 -15.01
C ASP A 147 1.84 18.82 -13.98
N VAL A 148 1.42 17.62 -14.35
CA VAL A 148 1.58 16.42 -13.51
C VAL A 148 3.03 16.01 -13.37
N LEU A 149 3.78 16.04 -14.48
CA LEU A 149 5.23 15.71 -14.47
C LEU A 149 6.04 16.73 -13.67
N ILE A 150 5.68 18.01 -13.71
CA ILE A 150 6.28 19.05 -12.87
C ILE A 150 6.02 18.74 -11.38
N LYS A 151 4.78 18.44 -11.00
CA LYS A 151 4.43 18.09 -9.62
C LYS A 151 5.16 16.81 -9.16
N LEU A 152 5.30 15.81 -10.04
CA LEU A 152 6.06 14.59 -9.77
C LEU A 152 7.55 14.92 -9.53
N SER A 153 8.12 15.75 -10.38
CA SER A 153 9.51 16.19 -10.25
C SER A 153 9.74 16.92 -8.92
N ASP A 154 8.87 17.87 -8.56
CA ASP A 154 8.95 18.57 -7.27
C ASP A 154 8.80 17.60 -6.09
N PHE A 155 7.92 16.60 -6.22
CA PHE A 155 7.74 15.58 -5.20
C PHE A 155 8.99 14.71 -5.01
N PHE A 156 9.65 14.27 -6.09
CA PHE A 156 10.86 13.44 -6.01
C PHE A 156 12.10 14.22 -5.52
N GLN A 157 12.11 15.55 -5.65
CA GLN A 157 13.14 16.41 -5.10
C GLN A 157 12.98 16.71 -3.61
N ASP A 158 11.94 16.17 -2.96
CA ASP A 158 11.74 16.32 -1.51
C ASP A 158 12.93 15.77 -0.73
N SER A 159 13.33 16.51 0.31
CA SER A 159 14.43 16.12 1.20
C SER A 159 14.26 14.75 1.83
N ASN A 160 13.02 14.33 2.09
CA ASN A 160 12.70 13.01 2.66
C ASN A 160 12.95 11.86 1.67
N LEU A 161 13.01 12.16 0.37
CA LEU A 161 13.23 11.18 -0.70
C LEU A 161 14.65 11.22 -1.28
N LYS A 162 15.48 12.17 -0.86
CA LYS A 162 16.83 12.42 -1.44
C LYS A 162 17.75 11.19 -1.46
N ASN A 163 17.61 10.31 -0.48
CA ASN A 163 18.44 9.10 -0.34
C ASN A 163 17.70 7.82 -0.75
N ARG A 164 16.51 7.95 -1.35
CA ARG A 164 15.73 6.81 -1.80
C ARG A 164 16.12 6.42 -3.22
N ARG A 165 15.88 5.16 -3.54
CA ARG A 165 15.98 4.65 -4.90
C ARG A 165 14.59 4.49 -5.50
N PHE A 166 14.53 4.68 -6.79
CA PHE A 166 13.29 4.67 -7.54
C PHE A 166 13.38 3.68 -8.69
N ARG A 167 12.25 3.08 -9.02
CA ARG A 167 12.13 2.24 -10.20
C ARG A 167 10.91 2.65 -10.99
N ILE A 168 11.07 2.89 -12.27
CA ILE A 168 9.99 3.16 -13.19
C ILE A 168 9.70 1.88 -13.95
N GLU A 169 8.48 1.38 -13.83
CA GLU A 169 8.03 0.11 -14.39
C GLU A 169 6.94 0.36 -15.44
N GLY A 170 7.19 -0.03 -16.68
CA GLY A 170 6.22 0.06 -17.77
C GLY A 170 5.43 -1.23 -17.91
N HIS A 171 4.13 -1.10 -18.14
CA HIS A 171 3.20 -2.21 -18.35
C HIS A 171 2.28 -1.93 -19.54
N THR A 172 1.89 -2.99 -20.23
CA THR A 172 0.90 -2.96 -21.30
C THR A 172 -0.28 -3.88 -20.96
N ASP A 173 -1.30 -3.84 -21.76
CA ASP A 173 -2.30 -4.91 -21.82
C ASP A 173 -1.78 -6.09 -22.67
N SER A 174 -2.63 -7.10 -22.89
CA SER A 174 -2.32 -8.28 -23.70
C SER A 174 -2.51 -8.07 -25.22
N GLU A 175 -2.97 -6.88 -25.66
CA GLU A 175 -3.09 -6.61 -27.07
C GLU A 175 -1.69 -6.45 -27.69
N PRO A 176 -1.41 -7.10 -28.83
CA PRO A 176 -0.13 -6.92 -29.50
C PRO A 176 0.03 -5.49 -30.01
N VAL A 177 1.26 -5.01 -30.04
CA VAL A 177 1.57 -3.69 -30.60
C VAL A 177 1.16 -3.67 -32.09
N PRO A 178 0.49 -2.60 -32.57
CA PRO A 178 0.13 -2.47 -33.98
C PRO A 178 1.35 -2.60 -34.91
N ASP A 179 1.17 -3.23 -36.08
CA ASP A 179 2.24 -3.46 -37.08
C ASP A 179 2.91 -2.15 -37.55
N GLU A 180 2.19 -1.03 -37.49
CA GLU A 180 2.70 0.30 -37.84
C GLU A 180 3.52 0.96 -36.72
N SER A 181 3.59 0.36 -35.55
CA SER A 181 4.33 0.90 -34.40
C SER A 181 5.84 0.83 -34.65
N LYS A 182 6.58 1.75 -34.03
CA LYS A 182 8.05 1.73 -33.97
C LYS A 182 8.61 0.61 -33.10
N PHE A 183 7.78 -0.08 -32.33
CA PHE A 183 8.18 -1.09 -31.35
C PHE A 183 7.86 -2.50 -31.87
N ALA A 184 8.80 -3.43 -31.67
CA ALA A 184 8.67 -4.80 -32.14
C ALA A 184 7.70 -5.62 -31.26
N SER A 185 7.57 -5.29 -29.97
CA SER A 185 6.69 -5.98 -29.04
C SER A 185 6.29 -5.10 -27.87
N ASN A 186 5.38 -5.61 -27.05
CA ASN A 186 4.96 -4.97 -25.79
C ASN A 186 6.13 -4.79 -24.80
N TRP A 187 7.20 -5.57 -24.91
CA TRP A 187 8.40 -5.42 -24.10
C TRP A 187 9.13 -4.12 -24.40
N GLU A 188 9.39 -3.85 -25.67
CA GLU A 188 10.05 -2.61 -26.10
C GLU A 188 9.17 -1.40 -25.81
N LEU A 189 7.86 -1.50 -26.08
CA LEU A 189 6.92 -0.40 -25.81
C LEU A 189 6.88 -0.05 -24.32
N SER A 190 6.75 -1.05 -23.45
CA SER A 190 6.69 -0.82 -22.00
C SER A 190 8.00 -0.23 -21.46
N ALA A 191 9.15 -0.74 -21.91
CA ALA A 191 10.45 -0.21 -21.52
C ALA A 191 10.67 1.23 -22.00
N ALA A 192 10.25 1.53 -23.25
CA ALA A 192 10.36 2.87 -23.82
C ALA A 192 9.47 3.88 -23.07
N ARG A 193 8.26 3.49 -22.66
CA ARG A 193 7.40 4.34 -21.83
C ARG A 193 8.04 4.69 -20.50
N ALA A 194 8.61 3.69 -19.81
CA ALA A 194 9.33 3.91 -18.57
C ALA A 194 10.55 4.82 -18.75
N ALA A 195 11.31 4.64 -19.84
CA ALA A 195 12.46 5.49 -20.14
C ALA A 195 12.06 6.94 -20.43
N ASN A 196 10.99 7.15 -21.20
CA ASN A 196 10.53 8.50 -21.53
C ASN A 196 10.02 9.25 -20.30
N VAL A 197 9.32 8.58 -19.38
CA VAL A 197 8.96 9.20 -18.09
C VAL A 197 10.21 9.65 -17.33
N LEU A 198 11.27 8.83 -17.27
CA LEU A 198 12.53 9.23 -16.62
C LEU A 198 13.16 10.44 -17.29
N HIS A 199 13.25 10.44 -18.63
CA HIS A 199 13.81 11.57 -19.36
C HIS A 199 13.10 12.89 -19.05
N TYR A 200 11.77 12.89 -19.08
CA TYR A 200 11.01 14.08 -18.75
C TYR A 200 11.16 14.51 -17.28
N LEU A 201 11.22 13.57 -16.34
CA LEU A 201 11.53 13.92 -14.95
C LEU A 201 12.93 14.53 -14.80
N SER A 202 13.89 14.01 -15.56
CA SER A 202 15.25 14.55 -15.61
C SER A 202 15.30 15.97 -16.20
N ASP A 203 14.54 16.23 -17.27
CA ASP A 203 14.39 17.56 -17.86
C ASP A 203 13.83 18.58 -16.86
N PHE A 204 13.03 18.13 -15.90
CA PHE A 204 12.52 18.93 -14.79
C PHE A 204 13.42 18.93 -13.55
N GLY A 205 14.66 18.41 -13.65
CA GLY A 205 15.70 18.53 -12.63
C GLY A 205 15.78 17.38 -11.62
N VAL A 206 15.14 16.23 -11.89
CA VAL A 206 15.29 15.03 -11.06
C VAL A 206 16.64 14.35 -11.39
N ASP A 207 17.41 13.94 -10.37
CA ASP A 207 18.70 13.23 -10.55
C ASP A 207 18.45 11.76 -10.94
N GLU A 208 18.81 11.39 -12.16
CA GLU A 208 18.65 10.04 -12.71
C GLU A 208 19.43 8.95 -11.96
N LYS A 209 20.48 9.31 -11.22
CA LYS A 209 21.39 8.34 -10.55
C LYS A 209 20.67 7.40 -9.60
N ASN A 210 19.54 7.83 -9.04
CA ASN A 210 18.75 7.05 -8.10
C ASN A 210 17.63 6.25 -8.77
N PHE A 211 17.51 6.35 -10.10
CA PHE A 211 16.44 5.71 -10.85
C PHE A 211 16.92 4.45 -11.58
N SER A 212 16.03 3.50 -11.71
CA SER A 212 16.12 2.34 -12.58
C SER A 212 14.84 2.21 -13.40
N ILE A 213 14.94 1.63 -14.59
CA ILE A 213 13.78 1.39 -15.46
C ILE A 213 13.59 -0.10 -15.69
N ALA A 214 12.35 -0.54 -15.84
CA ALA A 214 12.00 -1.90 -16.22
C ALA A 214 10.76 -1.91 -17.13
N GLY A 215 10.75 -2.76 -18.13
CA GLY A 215 9.56 -3.05 -18.94
C GLY A 215 9.07 -4.45 -18.61
N TYR A 216 7.79 -4.60 -18.38
CA TYR A 216 7.17 -5.88 -18.02
C TYR A 216 6.13 -6.36 -19.04
N ALA A 217 5.89 -5.61 -20.10
CA ALA A 217 4.85 -5.93 -21.06
C ALA A 217 3.50 -6.22 -20.35
N ASP A 218 2.81 -7.28 -20.73
CA ASP A 218 1.55 -7.76 -20.18
C ASP A 218 1.70 -8.83 -19.05
N THR A 219 2.94 -9.07 -18.59
CA THR A 219 3.23 -10.17 -17.66
C THR A 219 2.78 -9.93 -16.22
N ARG A 220 2.47 -8.68 -15.86
CA ARG A 220 2.06 -8.29 -14.51
C ARG A 220 0.74 -7.52 -14.52
N PRO A 221 -0.38 -8.15 -14.89
CA PRO A 221 -1.68 -7.49 -14.91
C PRO A 221 -2.18 -7.26 -13.47
N ILE A 222 -2.79 -6.08 -13.22
CA ILE A 222 -3.48 -5.77 -11.96
C ILE A 222 -4.98 -6.05 -12.06
N ARG A 223 -5.51 -6.18 -13.28
CA ARG A 223 -6.89 -6.54 -13.59
C ARG A 223 -6.91 -7.60 -14.68
N PRO A 224 -7.95 -8.44 -14.74
CA PRO A 224 -8.16 -9.31 -15.91
C PRO A 224 -8.24 -8.47 -17.18
N ASN A 225 -7.65 -8.95 -18.27
CA ASN A 225 -7.68 -8.29 -19.57
C ASN A 225 -9.08 -8.33 -20.25
N GLU A 226 -9.98 -9.10 -19.73
CA GLU A 226 -11.40 -9.12 -20.09
C GLU A 226 -12.25 -8.67 -18.88
N PRO A 227 -13.09 -7.66 -18.96
CA PRO A 227 -13.45 -6.81 -20.11
C PRO A 227 -12.38 -5.73 -20.45
N ARG A 228 -12.62 -4.96 -21.55
CA ARG A 228 -11.71 -3.87 -22.00
C ARG A 228 -11.36 -2.85 -20.93
N GLU A 229 -12.23 -2.64 -19.96
CA GLU A 229 -11.94 -1.79 -18.81
C GLU A 229 -10.74 -2.28 -18.00
N GLY A 230 -10.56 -3.61 -17.89
CA GLY A 230 -9.39 -4.19 -17.23
C GLY A 230 -8.08 -3.91 -17.98
N GLN A 231 -8.12 -3.86 -19.30
CA GLN A 231 -6.96 -3.52 -20.14
C GLN A 231 -6.47 -2.10 -19.86
N ALA A 232 -7.38 -1.13 -19.71
CA ALA A 232 -7.03 0.26 -19.41
C ALA A 232 -6.24 0.37 -18.09
N TYR A 233 -6.59 -0.40 -17.07
CA TYR A 233 -5.83 -0.43 -15.81
C TYR A 233 -4.47 -1.10 -15.96
N ASN A 234 -4.33 -2.06 -16.88
CA ASN A 234 -3.07 -2.76 -17.13
C ASN A 234 -2.08 -1.89 -17.92
N ARG A 235 -2.57 -1.04 -18.81
CA ARG A 235 -1.75 -0.01 -19.49
C ARG A 235 -1.39 1.09 -18.49
N ARG A 236 -0.23 0.97 -17.87
CA ARG A 236 0.22 1.89 -16.83
C ARG A 236 1.73 2.02 -16.79
N VAL A 237 2.18 3.07 -16.14
CA VAL A 237 3.57 3.21 -15.68
C VAL A 237 3.57 3.38 -14.17
N ASP A 238 4.23 2.48 -13.47
CA ASP A 238 4.37 2.52 -12.02
C ASP A 238 5.72 3.16 -11.65
N ILE A 239 5.71 4.18 -10.80
CA ILE A 239 6.92 4.76 -10.21
C ILE A 239 6.98 4.28 -8.77
N VAL A 240 7.90 3.37 -8.50
CA VAL A 240 8.08 2.73 -7.20
C VAL A 240 9.19 3.44 -6.44
N ILE A 241 8.86 3.99 -5.29
CA ILE A 241 9.82 4.49 -4.30
C ILE A 241 10.21 3.29 -3.45
N LEU A 242 11.38 2.72 -3.72
CA LEU A 242 11.81 1.46 -3.12
C LEU A 242 12.04 1.62 -1.62
N ASP A 243 11.57 0.65 -0.86
CA ASP A 243 12.00 0.46 0.51
C ASP A 243 13.36 -0.24 0.53
N GLU A 244 14.15 0.01 1.57
CA GLU A 244 15.50 -0.55 1.63
C GLU A 244 15.45 -2.07 1.77
N GLY A 245 16.16 -2.75 0.87
CA GLY A 245 16.20 -4.21 0.77
C GLY A 245 15.68 -4.75 -0.57
N HIS A 246 15.06 -3.93 -1.41
CA HIS A 246 14.52 -4.29 -2.73
C HIS A 246 15.33 -3.67 -3.89
N PHE A 247 16.66 -3.86 -3.85
CA PHE A 247 17.59 -3.34 -4.89
C PHE A 247 17.83 -4.38 -6.00
#